data_2dfbea6246ea30cb1b9bbbd2658b175c
#
_entry.id   2dfbea6246ea30cb1b9bbbd2658b175c
#
_cell.length_a   1.000
_cell.length_b   1.000
_cell.length_c   1.000
_cell.angle_alpha   90.00
_cell.angle_beta   90.00
_cell.angle_gamma   90.00
#
_symmetry.space_group_name_H-M   'P 1'
#
loop_
_entity.id
_entity.type
_entity.pdbx_description
1 polymer ?
#
loop_
_entity_poly.entity_id
_entity_poly.type
_entity_poly.pdbx_seq_one_letter_code
_entity_poly.pdbx_strand_id
1 'polypeptide(L)'
;MKKIIFIDLDGTLIGTASGETFPKGIWDLWIDWAVWKALKEYAYQNETDFIFVVTNQGGISAGYVHDYAFEAKFNYILCALEEYTGVNVQGDYCSSIDKDNRFRKPNTGMLEFLLEEAYIEYDKDEMIMIGDASGKTNQFSDSDLKTAQNFGIDYMDVDDLLEQYYKPEE
;
A
#
# COMPACT_ATOMS: atom_id res chain seq x y z
N MET A 1 11.81 11.32 -15.57
CA MET A 1 11.07 10.05 -15.44
C MET A 1 10.07 10.20 -14.30
N LYS A 2 9.07 9.33 -14.18
CA LYS A 2 8.03 9.46 -13.17
C LYS A 2 8.51 8.93 -11.82
N LYS A 3 8.22 9.67 -10.74
CA LYS A 3 8.51 9.25 -9.36
C LYS A 3 7.30 8.54 -8.78
N ILE A 4 7.50 7.33 -8.28
CA ILE A 4 6.41 6.40 -7.96
C ILE A 4 6.60 5.83 -6.55
N ILE A 5 5.52 5.88 -5.77
CA ILE A 5 5.40 5.18 -4.50
C ILE A 5 4.48 3.98 -4.70
N PHE A 6 4.95 2.78 -4.39
CA PHE A 6 4.10 1.64 -4.08
C PHE A 6 3.89 1.58 -2.57
N ILE A 7 2.67 1.35 -2.11
CA ILE A 7 2.38 1.33 -0.67
C ILE A 7 1.39 0.23 -0.32
N ASP A 8 1.64 -0.45 0.78
CA ASP A 8 0.71 -1.43 1.34
C ASP A 8 -0.53 -0.75 1.96
N LEU A 9 -1.60 -1.52 2.15
CA LEU A 9 -2.87 -1.05 2.68
C LEU A 9 -3.04 -1.35 4.17
N ASP A 10 -3.20 -2.63 4.52
CA ASP A 10 -3.56 -3.07 5.87
C ASP A 10 -2.36 -3.05 6.81
N GLY A 11 -2.47 -2.33 7.91
CA GLY A 11 -1.36 -2.11 8.84
C GLY A 11 -0.41 -0.98 8.42
N THR A 12 -0.66 -0.36 7.26
CA THR A 12 0.09 0.77 6.72
C THR A 12 -0.80 2.00 6.58
N LEU A 13 -1.65 2.05 5.56
CA LEU A 13 -2.58 3.18 5.33
C LEU A 13 -3.82 3.13 6.22
N ILE A 14 -4.26 1.93 6.57
CA ILE A 14 -5.47 1.68 7.33
C ILE A 14 -5.26 0.57 8.36
N GLY A 15 -6.13 0.57 9.34
CA GLY A 15 -6.36 -0.51 10.29
C GLY A 15 -7.85 -0.79 10.47
N THR A 16 -8.20 -1.47 11.55
CA THR A 16 -9.58 -1.75 11.93
C THR A 16 -10.00 -0.85 13.09
N ALA A 17 -11.20 -0.30 13.04
CA ALA A 17 -11.76 0.48 14.14
C ALA A 17 -12.01 -0.37 15.40
N SER A 18 -12.25 -1.68 15.20
CA SER A 18 -12.42 -2.65 16.29
C SER A 18 -11.12 -3.03 17.00
N GLY A 19 -9.95 -2.76 16.41
CA GLY A 19 -8.64 -3.24 16.88
C GLY A 19 -8.36 -4.71 16.59
N GLU A 20 -9.25 -5.40 15.88
CA GLU A 20 -9.05 -6.79 15.46
C GLU A 20 -8.08 -6.86 14.25
N THR A 21 -7.37 -7.98 14.10
CA THR A 21 -6.44 -8.18 12.98
C THR A 21 -7.17 -8.17 11.63
N PHE A 22 -8.40 -8.70 11.59
CA PHE A 22 -9.24 -8.73 10.40
C PHE A 22 -10.47 -7.86 10.58
N PRO A 23 -10.88 -7.09 9.56
CA PRO A 23 -12.05 -6.24 9.64
C PRO A 23 -13.34 -7.08 9.77
N LYS A 24 -14.25 -6.63 10.62
CA LYS A 24 -15.59 -7.24 10.81
C LYS A 24 -16.57 -6.89 9.68
N GLY A 25 -16.21 -5.93 8.85
CA GLY A 25 -16.99 -5.46 7.71
C GLY A 25 -16.37 -4.21 7.10
N ILE A 26 -16.99 -3.67 6.06
CA ILE A 26 -16.49 -2.44 5.41
C ILE A 26 -16.52 -1.22 6.33
N TRP A 27 -17.44 -1.22 7.31
CA TRP A 27 -17.57 -0.16 8.33
C TRP A 27 -16.48 -0.23 9.42
N ASP A 28 -15.76 -1.34 9.53
CA ASP A 28 -14.66 -1.53 10.48
C ASP A 28 -13.35 -0.97 9.89
N LEU A 29 -13.41 0.29 9.49
CA LEU A 29 -12.32 1.02 8.86
C LEU A 29 -11.80 2.10 9.79
N TRP A 30 -10.50 2.09 10.02
CA TRP A 30 -9.76 3.17 10.66
C TRP A 30 -8.65 3.66 9.73
N ILE A 31 -8.65 4.95 9.43
CA ILE A 31 -7.60 5.56 8.61
C ILE A 31 -6.46 5.99 9.52
N ASP A 32 -5.24 5.58 9.19
CA ASP A 32 -4.06 6.06 9.89
C ASP A 32 -3.67 7.47 9.39
N TRP A 33 -4.28 8.48 9.99
CA TRP A 33 -4.05 9.87 9.61
C TRP A 33 -2.61 10.32 9.82
N ALA A 34 -1.85 9.73 10.74
CA ALA A 34 -0.44 10.02 10.91
C ALA A 34 0.36 9.55 9.68
N VAL A 35 0.09 8.33 9.21
CA VAL A 35 0.70 7.80 7.99
C VAL A 35 0.27 8.60 6.77
N TRP A 36 -1.01 8.93 6.62
CA TRP A 36 -1.47 9.72 5.47
C TRP A 36 -0.81 11.10 5.42
N LYS A 37 -0.65 11.75 6.58
CA LYS A 37 0.04 13.04 6.69
C LYS A 37 1.52 12.93 6.34
N ALA A 38 2.21 11.91 6.86
CA ALA A 38 3.60 11.64 6.54
C ALA A 38 3.80 11.31 5.05
N LEU A 39 2.91 10.49 4.47
CA LEU A 39 2.92 10.14 3.05
C LEU A 39 2.74 11.37 2.16
N LYS A 40 1.80 12.26 2.51
CA LYS A 40 1.60 13.52 1.79
C LYS A 40 2.85 14.40 1.82
N GLU A 41 3.49 14.53 2.97
CA GLU A 41 4.73 15.29 3.13
C GLU A 41 5.87 14.66 2.32
N TYR A 42 6.04 13.34 2.40
CA TYR A 42 7.00 12.60 1.59
C TYR A 42 6.77 12.84 0.09
N ALA A 43 5.52 12.66 -0.37
CA ALA A 43 5.16 12.80 -1.77
C ALA A 43 5.42 14.23 -2.29
N TYR A 44 5.12 15.24 -1.47
CA TYR A 44 5.39 16.64 -1.80
C TYR A 44 6.90 16.92 -1.91
N GLN A 45 7.69 16.50 -0.92
CA GLN A 45 9.15 16.75 -0.92
C GLN A 45 9.88 16.03 -2.05
N ASN A 46 9.39 14.86 -2.44
CA ASN A 46 9.99 14.05 -3.50
C ASN A 46 9.36 14.29 -4.87
N GLU A 47 8.39 15.21 -5.00
CA GLU A 47 7.70 15.50 -6.27
C GLU A 47 7.09 14.23 -6.89
N THR A 48 6.41 13.41 -6.08
CA THR A 48 5.82 12.14 -6.48
C THR A 48 4.72 12.33 -7.51
N ASP A 49 4.76 11.57 -8.60
CA ASP A 49 3.76 11.61 -9.68
C ASP A 49 2.60 10.64 -9.43
N PHE A 50 2.90 9.45 -8.88
CA PHE A 50 1.93 8.37 -8.66
C PHE A 50 2.12 7.70 -7.30
N ILE A 51 1.00 7.35 -6.68
CA ILE A 51 0.93 6.44 -5.54
C ILE A 51 0.13 5.22 -5.97
N PHE A 52 0.74 4.05 -5.91
CA PHE A 52 0.11 2.77 -6.22
C PHE A 52 -0.08 1.95 -4.94
N VAL A 53 -1.33 1.72 -4.55
CA VAL A 53 -1.66 0.89 -3.39
C VAL A 53 -1.70 -0.57 -3.80
N VAL A 54 -0.90 -1.43 -3.17
CA VAL A 54 -0.76 -2.86 -3.51
C VAL A 54 -0.93 -3.72 -2.27
N THR A 55 -1.94 -4.60 -2.25
CA THR A 55 -2.29 -5.34 -1.03
C THR A 55 -2.67 -6.80 -1.27
N ASN A 56 -2.25 -7.67 -0.35
CA ASN A 56 -2.67 -9.07 -0.32
C ASN A 56 -4.00 -9.19 0.45
N GLN A 57 -5.04 -9.65 -0.22
CA GLN A 57 -6.39 -9.81 0.32
C GLN A 57 -6.87 -11.27 0.27
N GLY A 58 -6.05 -12.19 0.78
CA GLY A 58 -6.37 -13.62 0.81
C GLY A 58 -7.65 -14.00 1.55
N GLY A 59 -8.16 -13.13 2.42
CA GLY A 59 -9.44 -13.30 3.08
C GLY A 59 -10.63 -13.40 2.13
N ILE A 60 -10.51 -12.85 0.92
CA ILE A 60 -11.54 -12.94 -0.11
C ILE A 60 -11.66 -14.38 -0.60
N SER A 61 -10.59 -15.01 -1.08
CA SER A 61 -10.64 -16.40 -1.54
C SER A 61 -10.87 -17.40 -0.41
N ALA A 62 -10.52 -17.04 0.82
CA ALA A 62 -10.84 -17.83 2.02
C ALA A 62 -12.30 -17.70 2.48
N GLY A 63 -13.09 -16.82 1.85
CA GLY A 63 -14.52 -16.64 2.15
C GLY A 63 -14.83 -15.78 3.37
N TYR A 64 -13.86 -15.07 3.92
CA TYR A 64 -14.08 -14.17 5.07
C TYR A 64 -14.61 -12.80 4.67
N VAL A 65 -14.32 -12.36 3.45
CA VAL A 65 -14.73 -11.06 2.91
C VAL A 65 -15.30 -11.24 1.51
N HIS A 66 -16.42 -10.58 1.22
CA HIS A 66 -16.95 -10.55 -0.13
C HIS A 66 -16.14 -9.61 -1.02
N ASP A 67 -15.80 -10.05 -2.22
CA ASP A 67 -14.97 -9.32 -3.17
C ASP A 67 -15.55 -7.92 -3.46
N TYR A 68 -16.85 -7.83 -3.79
CA TYR A 68 -17.50 -6.55 -4.05
C TYR A 68 -17.49 -5.58 -2.85
N ALA A 69 -17.52 -6.11 -1.62
CA ALA A 69 -17.46 -5.28 -0.42
C ALA A 69 -16.07 -4.74 -0.18
N PHE A 70 -15.05 -5.57 -0.44
CA PHE A 70 -13.67 -5.12 -0.40
C PHE A 70 -13.38 -4.08 -1.49
N GLU A 71 -13.81 -4.35 -2.73
CA GLU A 71 -13.62 -3.44 -3.86
C GLU A 71 -14.24 -2.06 -3.60
N ALA A 72 -15.45 -2.01 -3.06
CA ALA A 72 -16.09 -0.75 -2.69
C ALA A 72 -15.30 0.03 -1.64
N LYS A 73 -14.81 -0.64 -0.59
CA LYS A 73 -13.94 -0.05 0.43
C LYS A 73 -12.63 0.44 -0.19
N PHE A 74 -12.00 -0.38 -1.02
CA PHE A 74 -10.72 -0.08 -1.64
C PHE A 74 -10.82 1.14 -2.53
N ASN A 75 -11.83 1.20 -3.41
CA ASN A 75 -12.06 2.34 -4.28
C ASN A 75 -12.31 3.64 -3.48
N TYR A 76 -13.07 3.55 -2.38
CA TYR A 76 -13.25 4.70 -1.48
C TYR A 76 -11.90 5.20 -0.94
N ILE A 77 -11.03 4.30 -0.48
CA ILE A 77 -9.71 4.66 0.06
C ILE A 77 -8.83 5.29 -1.02
N LEU A 78 -8.79 4.73 -2.23
CA LEU A 78 -8.00 5.27 -3.33
C LEU A 78 -8.43 6.71 -3.67
N CYS A 79 -9.74 6.95 -3.83
CA CYS A 79 -10.28 8.28 -4.11
C CYS A 79 -9.98 9.26 -2.97
N ALA A 80 -10.17 8.85 -1.72
CA ALA A 80 -9.92 9.70 -0.57
C ALA A 80 -8.43 10.04 -0.41
N LEU A 81 -7.54 9.09 -0.69
CA LEU A 81 -6.09 9.29 -0.64
C LEU A 81 -5.62 10.24 -1.76
N GLU A 82 -6.18 10.10 -2.97
CA GLU A 82 -5.91 11.02 -4.07
C GLU A 82 -6.34 12.45 -3.72
N GLU A 83 -7.54 12.63 -3.21
CA GLU A 83 -8.05 13.94 -2.79
C GLU A 83 -7.18 14.55 -1.67
N TYR A 84 -6.77 13.71 -0.70
CA TYR A 84 -5.97 14.18 0.43
C TYR A 84 -4.54 14.56 0.05
N THR A 85 -3.88 13.74 -0.79
CA THR A 85 -2.47 13.96 -1.17
C THR A 85 -2.31 14.93 -2.34
N GLY A 86 -3.28 14.99 -3.25
CA GLY A 86 -3.18 15.70 -4.52
C GLY A 86 -2.31 14.99 -5.57
N VAL A 87 -1.95 13.72 -5.32
CA VAL A 87 -1.16 12.86 -6.21
C VAL A 87 -2.09 11.86 -6.87
N ASN A 88 -1.83 11.46 -8.12
CA ASN A 88 -2.61 10.41 -8.78
C ASN A 88 -2.48 9.08 -8.03
N VAL A 89 -3.62 8.51 -7.59
CA VAL A 89 -3.67 7.28 -6.80
C VAL A 89 -4.42 6.20 -7.56
N GLN A 90 -3.78 5.05 -7.72
CA GLN A 90 -4.37 3.84 -8.26
C GLN A 90 -4.02 2.68 -7.34
N GLY A 91 -4.61 1.51 -7.55
CA GLY A 91 -4.28 0.36 -6.74
C GLY A 91 -4.74 -0.95 -7.34
N ASP A 92 -4.15 -2.03 -6.83
CA ASP A 92 -4.50 -3.39 -7.16
C ASP A 92 -4.41 -4.29 -5.92
N TYR A 93 -5.15 -5.39 -5.91
CA TYR A 93 -5.15 -6.33 -4.80
C TYR A 93 -5.16 -7.78 -5.28
N CYS A 94 -4.48 -8.64 -4.54
CA CYS A 94 -4.48 -10.08 -4.80
C CYS A 94 -5.43 -10.80 -3.83
N SER A 95 -6.53 -11.32 -4.34
CA SER A 95 -7.50 -12.09 -3.56
C SER A 95 -7.05 -13.53 -3.25
N SER A 96 -6.01 -14.03 -3.91
CA SER A 96 -5.54 -15.41 -3.77
C SER A 96 -4.70 -15.62 -2.51
N ILE A 97 -4.85 -16.79 -1.88
CA ILE A 97 -3.93 -17.30 -0.83
C ILE A 97 -2.76 -18.11 -1.41
N ASP A 98 -2.80 -18.44 -2.70
CA ASP A 98 -1.74 -19.20 -3.37
C ASP A 98 -0.46 -18.36 -3.43
N LYS A 99 0.61 -18.90 -2.84
CA LYS A 99 1.91 -18.24 -2.80
C LYS A 99 2.59 -18.13 -4.17
N ASP A 100 2.20 -19.00 -5.10
CA ASP A 100 2.72 -19.01 -6.47
C ASP A 100 1.95 -18.07 -7.40
N ASN A 101 0.85 -17.45 -6.93
CA ASN A 101 0.12 -16.45 -7.70
C ASN A 101 1.01 -15.22 -7.94
N ARG A 102 1.22 -14.87 -9.23
CA ARG A 102 2.12 -13.78 -9.64
C ARG A 102 1.77 -12.42 -9.02
N PHE A 103 0.49 -12.18 -8.71
CA PHE A 103 0.02 -10.93 -8.11
C PHE A 103 0.17 -10.89 -6.59
N ARG A 104 0.36 -12.04 -5.93
CA ARG A 104 0.49 -12.08 -4.48
C ARG A 104 1.91 -11.67 -4.05
N LYS A 105 2.02 -10.59 -3.24
CA LYS A 105 3.28 -10.22 -2.60
C LYS A 105 3.86 -11.42 -1.79
N PRO A 106 5.15 -11.76 -1.93
CA PRO A 106 6.24 -10.94 -2.46
C PRO A 106 6.48 -11.03 -3.98
N ASN A 107 5.60 -11.66 -4.77
CA ASN A 107 5.69 -11.58 -6.23
C ASN A 107 5.33 -10.18 -6.73
N THR A 108 5.81 -9.81 -7.90
CA THR A 108 5.83 -8.43 -8.40
C THR A 108 4.70 -8.07 -9.35
N GLY A 109 3.80 -9.01 -9.62
CA GLY A 109 2.79 -8.88 -10.66
C GLY A 109 1.83 -7.69 -10.51
N MET A 110 1.48 -7.29 -9.27
CA MET A 110 0.66 -6.08 -9.06
C MET A 110 1.41 -4.81 -9.47
N LEU A 111 2.72 -4.74 -9.16
CA LEU A 111 3.56 -3.59 -9.53
C LEU A 111 3.66 -3.47 -11.04
N GLU A 112 3.97 -4.59 -11.70
CA GLU A 112 4.08 -4.66 -13.18
C GLU A 112 2.77 -4.24 -13.85
N PHE A 113 1.66 -4.79 -13.38
CA PHE A 113 0.33 -4.50 -13.92
C PHE A 113 -0.03 -3.02 -13.80
N LEU A 114 0.18 -2.39 -12.65
CA LEU A 114 -0.14 -0.98 -12.45
C LEU A 114 0.71 -0.05 -13.33
N LEU A 115 1.98 -0.39 -13.52
CA LEU A 115 2.87 0.38 -14.41
C LEU A 115 2.44 0.25 -15.88
N GLU A 116 2.03 -0.95 -16.30
CA GLU A 116 1.51 -1.21 -17.65
C GLU A 116 0.20 -0.45 -17.90
N GLU A 117 -0.76 -0.53 -16.97
CA GLU A 117 -2.07 0.14 -17.08
C GLU A 117 -1.94 1.67 -17.09
N ALA A 118 -0.99 2.21 -16.36
CA ALA A 118 -0.75 3.64 -16.32
C ALA A 118 0.00 4.18 -17.55
N TYR A 119 0.49 3.31 -18.43
CA TYR A 119 1.24 3.67 -19.64
C TYR A 119 2.41 4.63 -19.38
N ILE A 120 3.13 4.43 -18.27
CA ILE A 120 4.22 5.31 -17.86
C ILE A 120 5.58 4.71 -18.19
N GLU A 121 6.48 5.58 -18.68
CA GLU A 121 7.91 5.28 -18.70
C GLU A 121 8.47 5.50 -17.29
N TYR A 122 9.21 4.52 -16.78
CA TYR A 122 9.72 4.54 -15.42
C TYR A 122 11.21 4.17 -15.34
N ASP A 123 11.81 4.62 -14.25
CA ASP A 123 13.12 4.17 -13.79
C ASP A 123 12.96 3.59 -12.38
N LYS A 124 13.54 2.43 -12.12
CA LYS A 124 13.46 1.79 -10.81
C LYS A 124 14.14 2.60 -9.70
N ASP A 125 15.14 3.41 -10.05
CA ASP A 125 15.81 4.31 -9.13
C ASP A 125 14.90 5.48 -8.65
N GLU A 126 13.77 5.70 -9.34
CA GLU A 126 12.75 6.70 -8.98
C GLU A 126 11.50 6.07 -8.31
N MET A 127 11.65 4.84 -7.79
CA MET A 127 10.56 4.08 -7.17
C MET A 127 10.90 3.64 -5.76
N ILE A 128 9.88 3.61 -4.92
CA ILE A 128 9.98 3.08 -3.55
C ILE A 128 8.75 2.27 -3.19
N MET A 129 8.93 1.21 -2.42
CA MET A 129 7.87 0.48 -1.73
C MET A 129 7.83 0.89 -0.27
N ILE A 130 6.65 1.22 0.25
CA ILE A 130 6.41 1.55 1.67
C ILE A 130 5.43 0.53 2.26
N GLY A 131 5.73 -0.01 3.43
CA GLY A 131 4.84 -0.96 4.09
C GLY A 131 5.27 -1.31 5.51
N ASP A 132 4.45 -2.12 6.19
CA ASP A 132 4.69 -2.59 7.56
C ASP A 132 5.30 -4.00 7.62
N ALA A 133 5.42 -4.68 6.49
CA ALA A 133 5.92 -6.05 6.39
C ALA A 133 7.41 -6.09 6.00
N SER A 134 8.27 -5.67 6.94
CA SER A 134 9.74 -5.61 6.79
C SER A 134 10.48 -6.80 7.40
N GLY A 135 9.76 -7.74 8.06
CA GLY A 135 10.37 -8.88 8.76
C GLY A 135 11.05 -8.51 10.09
N LYS A 136 10.73 -7.35 10.68
CA LYS A 136 11.17 -7.00 12.04
C LYS A 136 10.57 -7.97 13.06
N THR A 137 11.19 -8.11 14.25
CA THR A 137 10.85 -9.11 15.28
C THR A 137 9.37 -9.12 15.70
N ASN A 138 8.69 -7.99 15.61
CA ASN A 138 7.29 -7.79 15.99
C ASN A 138 6.33 -7.70 14.81
N GLN A 139 6.81 -7.91 13.58
CA GLN A 139 6.01 -7.85 12.37
C GLN A 139 5.56 -9.23 11.91
N PHE A 140 4.37 -9.29 11.34
CA PHE A 140 3.73 -10.53 10.91
C PHE A 140 4.40 -11.15 9.67
N SER A 141 5.03 -10.34 8.83
CA SER A 141 5.51 -10.74 7.50
C SER A 141 6.72 -9.89 7.07
N ASP A 142 7.38 -10.33 6.03
CA ASP A 142 8.43 -9.59 5.30
C ASP A 142 8.06 -9.34 3.83
N SER A 143 6.79 -9.50 3.50
CA SER A 143 6.34 -9.53 2.11
C SER A 143 6.55 -8.21 1.37
N ASP A 144 6.44 -7.06 2.03
CA ASP A 144 6.63 -5.76 1.39
C ASP A 144 8.10 -5.51 1.07
N LEU A 145 8.98 -5.76 2.04
CA LEU A 145 10.43 -5.69 1.82
C LEU A 145 10.87 -6.63 0.68
N LYS A 146 10.40 -7.88 0.70
CA LYS A 146 10.73 -8.84 -0.34
C LYS A 146 10.15 -8.47 -1.71
N THR A 147 8.97 -7.86 -1.76
CA THR A 147 8.40 -7.34 -3.02
C THR A 147 9.32 -6.28 -3.62
N ALA A 148 9.77 -5.31 -2.81
CA ALA A 148 10.72 -4.30 -3.24
C ALA A 148 12.03 -4.91 -3.76
N GLN A 149 12.60 -5.85 -3.00
CA GLN A 149 13.83 -6.56 -3.39
C GLN A 149 13.67 -7.34 -4.69
N ASN A 150 12.57 -8.09 -4.84
CA ASN A 150 12.29 -8.90 -6.04
C ASN A 150 12.06 -8.02 -7.27
N PHE A 151 11.43 -6.85 -7.09
CA PHE A 151 11.24 -5.89 -8.18
C PHE A 151 12.50 -5.05 -8.47
N GLY A 152 13.39 -4.90 -7.49
CA GLY A 152 14.64 -4.14 -7.58
C GLY A 152 14.42 -2.63 -7.41
N ILE A 153 13.65 -2.25 -6.41
CA ILE A 153 13.37 -0.85 -6.01
C ILE A 153 13.71 -0.64 -4.53
N ASP A 154 13.76 0.61 -4.10
CA ASP A 154 13.97 0.98 -2.72
C ASP A 154 12.79 0.56 -1.82
N TYR A 155 13.08 0.42 -0.52
CA TYR A 155 12.09 0.10 0.50
C TYR A 155 12.20 1.03 1.71
N MET A 156 11.05 1.43 2.25
CA MET A 156 10.94 2.17 3.51
C MET A 156 9.87 1.52 4.39
N ASP A 157 10.22 1.23 5.64
CA ASP A 157 9.24 0.79 6.64
C ASP A 157 8.31 1.97 7.02
N VAL A 158 7.05 1.67 7.32
CA VAL A 158 6.08 2.71 7.70
C VAL A 158 6.49 3.48 8.96
N ASP A 159 7.19 2.83 9.90
CA ASP A 159 7.71 3.50 11.09
C ASP A 159 8.78 4.54 10.72
N ASP A 160 9.63 4.23 9.74
CA ASP A 160 10.66 5.15 9.24
C ASP A 160 10.02 6.33 8.49
N LEU A 161 8.93 6.09 7.75
CA LEU A 161 8.13 7.15 7.14
C LEU A 161 7.57 8.10 8.20
N LEU A 162 6.99 7.55 9.27
CA LEU A 162 6.46 8.34 10.38
C LEU A 162 7.55 9.14 11.09
N GLU A 163 8.68 8.51 11.40
CA GLU A 163 9.78 9.18 12.09
C GLU A 163 10.33 10.37 11.31
N GLN A 164 10.44 10.24 9.99
CA GLN A 164 11.07 11.24 9.14
C GLN A 164 10.12 12.34 8.66
N TYR A 165 8.84 12.00 8.41
CA TYR A 165 7.91 12.88 7.68
C TYR A 165 6.64 13.26 8.47
N TYR A 166 6.32 12.57 9.57
CA TYR A 166 5.19 12.99 10.40
C TYR A 166 5.58 14.17 11.27
N LYS A 167 4.87 15.30 11.06
CA LYS A 167 4.96 16.47 11.93
C LYS A 167 3.61 16.63 12.63
N PRO A 168 3.53 16.40 13.96
CA PRO A 168 2.31 16.72 14.71
C PRO A 168 2.00 18.21 14.55
N GLU A 169 0.72 18.55 14.54
CA GLU A 169 0.30 19.97 14.58
C GLU A 169 0.68 20.55 15.94
N GLU A 170 1.25 21.76 15.94
CA GLU A 170 1.53 22.53 17.13
C GLU A 170 0.24 23.03 17.79
#